data_0eed70bc5fbf6250afaa8eab726f1330
#
_entry.id   0eed70bc5fbf6250afaa8eab726f1330
#
_cell.length_a   1.000
_cell.length_b   1.000
_cell.length_c   1.000
_cell.angle_alpha   90.00
_cell.angle_beta   90.00
_cell.angle_gamma   90.00
#
_symmetry.space_group_name_H-M   'P 1'
#
loop_
_entity.id
_entity.type
_entity.pdbx_description
1 polymer ?
#
loop_
_entity_poly.entity_id
_entity_poly.type
_entity_poly.pdbx_seq_one_letter_code
_entity_poly.pdbx_strand_id
1 'polypeptide(L)'
;MIIMEDEGYKDEKIIAIPFDDPTYNGYRDIGALPEHVSTEMTHFFSVYKTLEGKATALESVKGAQTAQQIISDCLCRYEKEFPSDSQPTQKT
;
A
#
# COMPACT_ATOMS: atom_id res chain seq x y z
N MET A 1 3.51 -3.31 -3.10
CA MET A 1 3.50 -2.27 -2.06
C MET A 1 4.71 -1.35 -2.24
N ILE A 2 4.50 -0.09 -2.12
CA ILE A 2 5.56 0.91 -2.23
C ILE A 2 5.78 1.53 -0.85
N ILE A 3 7.02 1.52 -0.38
CA ILE A 3 7.36 2.15 0.89
C ILE A 3 8.07 3.47 0.61
N MET A 4 7.52 4.53 1.14
CA MET A 4 8.07 5.87 0.99
C MET A 4 8.34 6.47 2.37
N GLU A 5 9.16 7.50 2.40
CA GLU A 5 9.38 8.27 3.61
C GLU A 5 8.74 9.64 3.37
N ASP A 6 7.87 10.03 4.27
CA ASP A 6 7.12 11.28 4.15
C ASP A 6 7.37 12.08 5.42
N GLU A 7 8.17 13.13 5.31
CA GLU A 7 8.53 14.01 6.43
C GLU A 7 9.09 13.21 7.62
N GLY A 8 9.93 12.24 7.32
CA GLY A 8 10.59 11.43 8.34
C GLY A 8 9.80 10.22 8.80
N TYR A 9 8.59 10.04 8.31
CA TYR A 9 7.75 8.91 8.68
C TYR A 9 7.62 7.94 7.53
N LYS A 10 7.55 6.65 7.85
CA LYS A 10 7.36 5.62 6.86
C LYS A 10 5.92 5.64 6.36
N ASP A 11 5.78 5.70 5.05
CA ASP A 11 4.47 5.74 4.40
C ASP A 11 4.37 4.52 3.50
N GLU A 12 3.58 3.55 3.91
CA GLU A 12 3.43 2.28 3.19
C GLU A 12 2.19 2.32 2.33
N LYS A 13 2.39 2.34 1.02
CA LYS A 13 1.29 2.45 0.07
C LYS A 13 0.96 1.08 -0.50
N ILE A 14 -0.23 0.60 -0.19
CA ILE A 14 -0.70 -0.69 -0.68
C ILE A 14 -1.31 -0.49 -2.07
N ILE A 15 -0.86 -1.29 -3.02
CA ILE A 15 -1.39 -1.28 -4.37
C ILE A 15 -2.38 -2.42 -4.48
N ALA A 16 -3.61 -2.11 -4.79
CA ALA A 16 -4.67 -3.12 -4.89
C ALA A 16 -5.30 -3.09 -6.27
N ILE A 17 -5.76 -4.26 -6.71
CA ILE A 17 -6.41 -4.40 -8.00
C ILE A 17 -7.83 -4.88 -7.73
N PRO A 18 -8.83 -4.21 -8.31
CA PRO A 18 -10.21 -4.68 -8.15
C PRO A 18 -10.34 -6.13 -8.62
N PHE A 19 -11.10 -6.90 -7.88
CA PHE A 19 -11.18 -8.35 -8.10
C PHE A 19 -11.56 -8.71 -9.54
N ASP A 20 -12.50 -7.98 -10.11
CA ASP A 20 -13.01 -8.29 -11.44
C ASP A 20 -12.49 -7.36 -12.53
N ASP A 21 -11.36 -6.69 -12.29
CA ASP A 21 -10.74 -5.86 -13.31
C ASP A 21 -10.11 -6.75 -14.38
N PRO A 22 -10.60 -6.71 -15.63
CA PRO A 22 -10.10 -7.61 -16.66
C PRO A 22 -8.67 -7.30 -17.11
N THR A 23 -8.20 -6.10 -16.84
CA THR A 23 -6.86 -5.70 -17.28
C THR A 23 -5.78 -6.21 -16.34
N TYR A 24 -6.02 -6.11 -15.04
CA TYR A 24 -4.96 -6.38 -14.06
C TYR A 24 -5.22 -7.55 -13.12
N ASN A 25 -6.40 -8.13 -13.13
CA ASN A 25 -6.72 -9.15 -12.15
C ASN A 25 -5.92 -10.45 -12.29
N GLY A 26 -5.14 -10.59 -13.38
CA GLY A 26 -4.28 -11.73 -13.57
C GLY A 26 -2.93 -11.61 -12.89
N TYR A 27 -2.59 -10.42 -12.40
CA TYR A 27 -1.30 -10.22 -11.75
C TYR A 27 -1.40 -10.51 -10.25
N ARG A 28 -0.49 -11.31 -9.77
CA ARG A 28 -0.50 -11.75 -8.36
C ARG A 28 0.49 -11.00 -7.50
N ASP A 29 1.41 -10.28 -8.13
CA ASP A 29 2.45 -9.57 -7.39
C ASP A 29 2.87 -8.36 -8.19
N ILE A 30 3.39 -7.36 -7.49
CA ILE A 30 3.83 -6.13 -8.15
C ILE A 30 4.96 -6.40 -9.15
N GLY A 31 5.79 -7.39 -8.86
CA GLY A 31 6.88 -7.74 -9.77
C GLY A 31 6.40 -8.33 -11.09
N ALA A 32 5.16 -8.78 -11.16
CA ALA A 32 4.60 -9.34 -12.39
C ALA A 32 4.00 -8.26 -13.29
N LEU A 33 3.81 -7.05 -12.79
CA LEU A 33 3.28 -5.95 -13.59
C LEU A 33 4.28 -5.54 -14.66
N PRO A 34 3.81 -5.03 -15.81
CA PRO A 34 4.72 -4.48 -16.81
C PRO A 34 5.61 -3.41 -16.17
N GLU A 35 6.85 -3.39 -16.59
CA GLU A 35 7.84 -2.49 -16.01
C GLU A 35 7.41 -1.03 -16.05
N HIS A 36 6.79 -0.63 -17.15
CA HIS A 36 6.38 0.77 -17.29
C HIS A 36 5.34 1.17 -16.25
N VAL A 37 4.50 0.23 -15.80
CA VAL A 37 3.48 0.53 -14.79
C VAL A 37 4.16 0.83 -13.46
N SER A 38 5.12 0.00 -13.05
CA SER A 38 5.88 0.24 -11.82
C SER A 38 6.66 1.53 -11.87
N THR A 39 7.28 1.80 -13.02
CA THR A 39 8.06 3.02 -13.21
C THR A 39 7.16 4.25 -13.08
N GLU A 40 5.99 4.21 -13.70
CA GLU A 40 5.07 5.34 -13.64
C GLU A 40 4.53 5.56 -12.22
N MET A 41 4.24 4.49 -11.50
CA MET A 41 3.76 4.62 -10.13
C MET A 41 4.81 5.27 -9.22
N THR A 42 6.05 4.80 -9.31
CA THR A 42 7.10 5.36 -8.46
C THR A 42 7.39 6.80 -8.82
N HIS A 43 7.35 7.12 -10.11
CA HIS A 43 7.54 8.49 -10.55
C HIS A 43 6.41 9.39 -10.02
N PHE A 44 5.18 8.92 -10.14
CA PHE A 44 4.03 9.67 -9.68
C PHE A 44 4.17 10.04 -8.19
N PHE A 45 4.48 9.05 -7.37
CA PHE A 45 4.56 9.30 -5.93
C PHE A 45 5.74 10.17 -5.54
N SER A 46 6.84 10.11 -6.31
CA SER A 46 7.98 10.97 -6.00
C SER A 46 7.71 12.44 -6.35
N VAL A 47 6.88 12.68 -7.36
CA VAL A 47 6.56 14.04 -7.79
C VAL A 47 5.39 14.62 -7.00
N TYR A 48 4.42 13.79 -6.70
CA TYR A 48 3.19 14.20 -6.04
C TYR A 48 3.45 14.97 -4.74
N LYS A 49 4.30 14.41 -3.88
CA LYS A 49 4.60 15.06 -2.60
C LYS A 49 5.46 16.30 -2.78
N THR A 50 6.29 16.32 -3.81
CA THR A 50 7.11 17.49 -4.11
C THR A 50 6.22 18.69 -4.43
N LEU A 51 5.14 18.46 -5.16
CA LEU A 51 4.21 19.53 -5.50
C LEU A 51 3.51 20.07 -4.26
N GLU A 52 3.40 19.29 -3.21
CA GLU A 52 2.83 19.74 -1.95
C GLU A 52 3.86 20.38 -1.04
N GLY A 53 5.10 20.48 -1.48
CA GLY A 53 6.15 21.06 -0.69
C GLY A 53 6.65 20.20 0.45
N LYS A 54 6.36 18.91 0.41
CA LYS A 54 6.77 18.00 1.47
C LYS A 54 8.01 17.21 1.07
N ALA A 55 8.87 16.97 2.05
CA ALA A 55 10.05 16.14 1.82
C ALA A 55 9.60 14.68 1.77
N THR A 56 9.93 14.01 0.66
CA THR A 56 9.56 12.62 0.48
C THR A 56 10.63 11.90 -0.32
N ALA A 57 10.73 10.61 -0.13
CA ALA A 57 11.66 9.77 -0.86
C ALA A 57 11.09 8.37 -1.00
N LEU A 58 11.35 7.76 -2.16
CA LEU A 58 11.02 6.36 -2.36
C LEU A 58 12.06 5.54 -1.60
N GLU A 59 11.59 4.66 -0.72
CA GLU A 59 12.48 3.82 0.04
C GLU A 59 12.64 2.44 -0.59
N SER A 60 11.55 1.77 -0.90
CA SER A 60 11.62 0.46 -1.53
C SER A 60 10.28 0.05 -2.11
N VAL A 61 10.32 -1.03 -2.89
CA VAL A 61 9.12 -1.65 -3.45
C VAL A 61 9.09 -3.09 -2.94
N LYS A 62 7.98 -3.50 -2.37
CA LYS A 62 7.82 -4.83 -1.79
C LYS A 62 6.67 -5.56 -2.45
N GLY A 63 6.71 -6.90 -2.37
CA GLY A 63 5.74 -7.74 -3.02
C GLY A 63 4.45 -7.94 -2.24
N ALA A 64 3.62 -8.81 -2.78
CA ALA A 64 2.28 -9.06 -2.23
C ALA A 64 2.32 -9.65 -0.84
N GLN A 65 3.28 -10.52 -0.57
CA GLN A 65 3.37 -11.17 0.73
C GLN A 65 3.66 -10.15 1.83
N THR A 66 4.57 -9.23 1.57
CA THR A 66 4.87 -8.16 2.52
C THR A 66 3.67 -7.24 2.69
N ALA A 67 2.97 -6.94 1.61
CA ALA A 67 1.77 -6.11 1.67
C ALA A 67 0.70 -6.76 2.57
N GLN A 68 0.50 -8.06 2.43
CA GLN A 68 -0.47 -8.78 3.25
C GLN A 68 -0.08 -8.76 4.72
N GLN A 69 1.21 -8.87 5.01
CA GLN A 69 1.69 -8.82 6.39
C GLN A 69 1.44 -7.45 7.01
N ILE A 70 1.69 -6.39 6.25
CA ILE A 70 1.46 -5.03 6.72
C ILE A 70 -0.02 -4.80 7.00
N ILE A 71 -0.90 -5.30 6.12
CA ILE A 71 -2.34 -5.18 6.33
C ILE A 71 -2.75 -5.89 7.62
N SER A 72 -2.26 -7.11 7.84
CA SER A 72 -2.53 -7.85 9.06
C SER A 72 -2.07 -7.09 10.30
N ASP A 73 -0.85 -6.55 10.24
CA ASP A 73 -0.30 -5.81 11.37
C ASP A 73 -1.14 -4.57 11.67
N CYS A 74 -1.61 -3.88 10.64
CA CYS A 74 -2.46 -2.71 10.82
C CYS A 74 -3.79 -3.07 11.45
N LEU A 75 -4.38 -4.17 11.04
CA LEU A 75 -5.64 -4.63 11.62
C LEU A 75 -5.47 -4.98 13.09
N CYS A 76 -4.35 -5.63 13.44
CA CYS A 76 -4.06 -5.95 14.83
C CYS A 76 -3.87 -4.70 15.67
N ARG A 77 -3.16 -3.71 15.14
CA ARG A 77 -2.95 -2.46 15.87
C ARG A 77 -4.25 -1.72 16.08
N TYR A 78 -5.10 -1.72 15.07
CA TYR A 78 -6.40 -1.07 15.19
C TYR A 78 -7.23 -1.73 16.28
N GLU A 79 -7.23 -3.05 16.32
CA GLU A 79 -7.97 -3.79 17.32
C GLU A 79 -7.52 -3.48 18.74
N LYS A 80 -6.21 -3.34 18.94
CA LYS A 80 -5.66 -2.98 20.24
C LYS A 80 -6.01 -1.56 20.64
N GLU A 81 -5.98 -0.65 19.70
CA GLU A 81 -6.25 0.76 19.97
C GLU A 81 -7.72 1.03 20.15
N PHE A 82 -8.55 0.32 19.42
CA PHE A 82 -10.00 0.49 19.44
C PHE A 82 -10.68 -0.87 19.59
N PRO A 83 -10.64 -1.46 20.80
CA PRO A 83 -11.21 -2.78 21.00
C PRO A 83 -12.68 -2.79 20.61
N SER A 84 -13.07 -3.84 19.90
CA SER A 84 -14.44 -3.94 19.41
C SER A 84 -15.24 -4.94 20.19
N ASP A 85 -15.02 -4.98 21.48
CA ASP A 85 -15.69 -5.94 22.33
C ASP A 85 -17.21 -5.84 22.28
N SER A 86 -17.71 -4.68 21.94
CA SER A 86 -19.15 -4.48 21.82
C SER A 86 -19.65 -4.70 20.41
N GLN A 87 -18.78 -5.00 19.48
CA GLN A 87 -19.16 -5.11 18.12
C GLN A 87 -19.56 -6.48 17.81
N PRO A 88 -20.71 -6.68 17.34
CA PRO A 88 -21.01 -8.00 16.86
C PRO A 88 -20.32 -8.14 15.56
N THR A 89 -19.63 -7.78 15.14
CA THR A 89 -18.90 -7.90 14.06
C THR A 89 -19.48 -8.09 12.88
N GLN A 90 -19.60 -7.88 12.32
CA GLN A 90 -19.93 -8.06 11.37
C GLN A 90 -19.47 -8.68 10.59
N LYS A 91 -19.51 -9.15 10.27
CA LYS A 91 -19.01 -9.73 9.63
C LYS A 91 -19.22 -9.81 8.60
N THR A 92 -19.26 -9.73 8.19
CA THR A 92 -19.20 -9.89 7.20
C THR A 92 -18.84 -9.91 6.83
#